data_c4b00f9086523676627f07d3039590bc
#
_entry.id   c4b00f9086523676627f07d3039590bc
#
_cell.length_a   1.000
_cell.length_b   1.000
_cell.length_c   1.000
_cell.angle_alpha   90.00
_cell.angle_beta   90.00
_cell.angle_gamma   90.00
#
_symmetry.space_group_name_H-M   'P 1'
#
loop_
_entity.id
_entity.type
_entity.pdbx_description
1 polymer ?
#
loop_
_entity_poly.entity_id
_entity_poly.type
_entity_poly.pdbx_seq_one_letter_code
_entity_poly.pdbx_strand_id
1 'polypeptide(L)'
;MECYFSSQNISSDSDNHNALLSFMVPDLGIVFRAQFSGNGVECEYASLLSLLEFVEINPQLFKNKTVEIYGDSFDVINQVNHKMFCGKDLEPYRNMVLLFKKKIPYVLNYVPTKENPAQNNLSTD
;
A
#
# COMPACT_ATOMS: atom_id res chain seq x y z
N MET A 1 -6.91 -11.87 -7.84
CA MET A 1 -7.42 -11.47 -6.49
C MET A 1 -7.19 -9.99 -6.27
N GLU A 2 -8.23 -9.25 -6.00
CA GLU A 2 -8.14 -7.82 -5.79
C GLU A 2 -7.75 -7.47 -4.37
N CYS A 3 -6.79 -6.55 -4.23
CA CYS A 3 -6.33 -6.04 -2.94
C CYS A 3 -6.29 -4.52 -3.02
N TYR A 4 -6.46 -3.88 -1.87
CA TYR A 4 -6.47 -2.41 -1.78
C TYR A 4 -5.56 -1.96 -0.65
N PHE A 5 -4.82 -0.87 -0.86
CA PHE A 5 -4.04 -0.26 0.21
C PHE A 5 -4.27 1.23 0.26
N SER A 6 -4.15 1.80 1.44
CA SER A 6 -4.31 3.24 1.64
C SER A 6 -3.62 3.67 2.93
N SER A 7 -3.41 4.96 3.07
CA SER A 7 -2.90 5.55 4.30
C SER A 7 -3.57 6.88 4.55
N GLN A 8 -3.58 7.31 5.82
CA GLN A 8 -4.16 8.58 6.22
C GLN A 8 -3.30 9.20 7.31
N ASN A 9 -2.95 10.47 7.14
CA ASN A 9 -2.23 11.20 8.18
C ASN A 9 -3.19 11.51 9.33
N ILE A 10 -2.77 11.18 10.57
CA ILE A 10 -3.58 11.41 11.77
C ILE A 10 -3.21 12.72 12.44
N SER A 11 -1.92 13.06 12.45
CA SER A 11 -1.45 14.31 13.05
C SER A 11 -0.37 14.92 12.19
N SER A 12 -0.35 16.25 12.18
CA SER A 12 0.61 17.03 11.39
C SER A 12 1.51 17.88 12.26
N ASP A 13 1.86 17.40 13.46
CA ASP A 13 2.84 18.07 14.27
C ASP A 13 4.19 18.01 13.58
N SER A 14 4.92 19.13 13.61
CA SER A 14 6.17 19.28 12.86
C SER A 14 7.23 18.23 13.20
N ASP A 15 7.13 17.59 14.36
CA ASP A 15 8.12 16.62 14.82
C ASP A 15 7.62 15.18 14.80
N ASN A 16 6.30 14.96 14.63
CA ASN A 16 5.70 13.62 14.63
C ASN A 16 4.67 13.50 13.54
N HIS A 17 5.05 12.86 12.43
CA HIS A 17 4.12 12.51 11.37
C HIS A 17 3.58 11.12 11.67
N ASN A 18 2.37 11.06 12.21
CA ASN A 18 1.69 9.80 12.47
C ASN A 18 0.67 9.53 11.37
N ALA A 19 0.61 8.29 10.95
CA ALA A 19 -0.36 7.87 9.94
C ALA A 19 -0.99 6.54 10.33
N LEU A 20 -2.17 6.30 9.78
CA LEU A 20 -2.81 4.99 9.80
C LEU A 20 -2.58 4.34 8.44
N LEU A 21 -2.16 3.09 8.46
CA LEU A 21 -2.00 2.26 7.27
C LEU A 21 -3.18 1.30 7.21
N SER A 22 -3.64 1.01 6.00
CA SER A 22 -4.72 0.05 5.80
C SER A 22 -4.49 -0.76 4.54
N PHE A 23 -4.83 -2.04 4.60
CA PHE A 23 -5.05 -2.82 3.38
C PHE A 23 -6.27 -3.71 3.55
N MET A 24 -6.87 -4.08 2.44
CA MET A 24 -8.03 -4.95 2.40
C MET A 24 -7.87 -6.00 1.31
N VAL A 25 -8.32 -7.20 1.61
CA VAL A 25 -8.51 -8.26 0.61
C VAL A 25 -9.97 -8.68 0.70
N PRO A 26 -10.86 -8.02 -0.06
CA PRO A 26 -12.31 -8.22 0.10
C PRO A 26 -12.76 -9.67 -0.08
N ASP A 27 -12.21 -10.38 -1.06
CA ASP A 27 -12.59 -11.77 -1.31
C ASP A 27 -12.32 -12.69 -0.12
N LEU A 28 -11.37 -12.31 0.74
CA LEU A 28 -11.02 -13.08 1.92
C LEU A 28 -11.60 -12.49 3.21
N GLY A 29 -12.29 -11.37 3.10
CA GLY A 29 -12.81 -10.67 4.27
C GLY A 29 -11.73 -10.12 5.19
N ILE A 30 -10.54 -9.86 4.66
CA ILE A 30 -9.39 -9.41 5.44
C ILE A 30 -9.30 -7.90 5.42
N VAL A 31 -9.14 -7.32 6.61
CA VAL A 31 -8.93 -5.90 6.82
C VAL A 31 -7.78 -5.73 7.81
N PHE A 32 -6.80 -4.91 7.45
CA PHE A 32 -5.64 -4.63 8.29
C PHE A 32 -5.54 -3.13 8.55
N ARG A 33 -5.20 -2.76 9.79
CA ARG A 33 -4.91 -1.38 10.17
C ARG A 33 -3.72 -1.37 11.10
N ALA A 34 -2.84 -0.36 10.94
CA ALA A 34 -1.70 -0.17 11.83
C ALA A 34 -1.31 1.30 11.86
N GLN A 35 -0.59 1.69 12.91
CA GLN A 35 -0.02 3.02 12.99
C GLN A 35 1.40 2.99 12.46
N PHE A 36 1.82 4.09 11.85
CA PHE A 36 3.16 4.24 11.30
C PHE A 36 3.62 5.68 11.49
N SER A 37 4.90 5.86 11.80
CA SER A 37 5.50 7.18 11.93
C SER A 37 6.42 7.44 10.73
N GLY A 38 6.13 8.51 9.98
CA GLY A 38 6.90 8.87 8.80
C GLY A 38 6.19 9.96 8.01
N ASN A 39 6.80 10.40 6.91
CA ASN A 39 6.14 11.40 6.06
C ASN A 39 5.06 10.73 5.17
N GLY A 40 4.27 11.58 4.48
CA GLY A 40 3.11 11.11 3.73
C GLY A 40 3.39 10.00 2.73
N VAL A 41 4.41 10.17 1.88
CA VAL A 41 4.70 9.19 0.83
C VAL A 41 5.34 7.93 1.43
N GLU A 42 6.18 8.08 2.46
CA GLU A 42 6.72 6.93 3.17
C GLU A 42 5.60 6.06 3.77
N CYS A 43 4.58 6.71 4.34
CA CYS A 43 3.43 6.01 4.89
C CYS A 43 2.67 5.24 3.81
N GLU A 44 2.54 5.82 2.63
CA GLU A 44 1.88 5.17 1.51
C GLU A 44 2.66 3.93 1.05
N TYR A 45 4.00 4.03 0.98
CA TYR A 45 4.84 2.87 0.69
C TYR A 45 4.73 1.80 1.77
N ALA A 46 4.72 2.22 3.04
CA ALA A 46 4.61 1.28 4.15
C ALA A 46 3.31 0.48 4.09
N SER A 47 2.21 1.13 3.70
CA SER A 47 0.93 0.45 3.53
C SER A 47 1.00 -0.62 2.43
N LEU A 48 1.57 -0.28 1.28
CA LEU A 48 1.75 -1.24 0.19
C LEU A 48 2.67 -2.38 0.59
N LEU A 49 3.79 -2.07 1.25
CA LEU A 49 4.73 -3.10 1.68
C LEU A 49 4.11 -4.05 2.70
N SER A 50 3.27 -3.54 3.59
CA SER A 50 2.53 -4.39 4.54
C SER A 50 1.63 -5.38 3.81
N LEU A 51 0.94 -4.94 2.77
CA LEU A 51 0.10 -5.81 1.96
C LEU A 51 0.94 -6.88 1.25
N LEU A 52 2.03 -6.48 0.60
CA LEU A 52 2.89 -7.41 -0.12
C LEU A 52 3.50 -8.46 0.82
N GLU A 53 3.92 -8.04 2.01
CA GLU A 53 4.44 -8.95 3.02
C GLU A 53 3.37 -9.96 3.45
N PHE A 54 2.15 -9.49 3.65
CA PHE A 54 1.03 -10.36 3.99
C PHE A 54 0.78 -11.42 2.91
N VAL A 55 0.81 -11.02 1.65
CA VAL A 55 0.62 -11.94 0.53
C VAL A 55 1.75 -12.98 0.51
N GLU A 56 2.99 -12.54 0.70
CA GLU A 56 4.15 -13.42 0.64
C GLU A 56 4.11 -14.52 1.72
N ILE A 57 3.70 -14.15 2.94
CA ILE A 57 3.69 -15.12 4.05
C ILE A 57 2.43 -15.97 4.10
N ASN A 58 1.46 -15.71 3.22
CA ASN A 58 0.20 -16.45 3.15
C ASN A 58 -0.09 -16.95 1.74
N PRO A 59 0.84 -17.69 1.11
CA PRO A 59 0.66 -18.09 -0.28
C PRO A 59 -0.57 -18.96 -0.51
N GLN A 60 -0.98 -19.73 0.50
CA GLN A 60 -2.15 -20.60 0.39
C GLN A 60 -3.44 -19.82 0.22
N LEU A 61 -3.50 -18.57 0.68
CA LEU A 61 -4.70 -17.75 0.54
C LEU A 61 -4.85 -17.19 -0.88
N PHE A 62 -3.74 -17.06 -1.59
CA PHE A 62 -3.73 -16.42 -2.91
C PHE A 62 -3.63 -17.45 -4.06
N LYS A 63 -3.32 -18.71 -3.75
CA LYS A 63 -3.36 -19.85 -4.68
C LYS A 63 -2.66 -19.59 -6.02
N ASN A 64 -1.52 -18.93 -5.99
CA ASN A 64 -0.72 -18.58 -7.19
C ASN A 64 -1.47 -17.71 -8.21
N LYS A 65 -2.54 -17.04 -7.80
CA LYS A 65 -3.24 -16.09 -8.67
C LYS A 65 -2.48 -14.77 -8.70
N THR A 66 -2.59 -14.08 -9.83
CA THR A 66 -2.07 -12.71 -9.92
C THR A 66 -2.82 -11.83 -8.93
N VAL A 67 -2.09 -11.05 -8.18
CA VAL A 67 -2.66 -10.12 -7.20
C VAL A 67 -2.83 -8.77 -7.87
N GLU A 68 -4.06 -8.32 -7.99
CA GLU A 68 -4.38 -7.02 -8.56
C GLU A 68 -4.47 -6.00 -7.42
N ILE A 69 -3.48 -5.15 -7.32
CA ILE A 69 -3.37 -4.19 -6.22
C ILE A 69 -3.81 -2.81 -6.66
N TYR A 70 -4.69 -2.21 -5.88
CA TYR A 70 -5.22 -0.87 -6.12
C TYR A 70 -4.89 0.03 -4.94
N GLY A 71 -4.46 1.24 -5.24
CA GLY A 71 -4.16 2.22 -4.22
C GLY A 71 -4.48 3.62 -4.71
N ASP A 72 -4.69 4.53 -3.77
CA ASP A 72 -5.01 5.92 -4.06
C ASP A 72 -3.80 6.85 -3.92
N SER A 73 -2.60 6.28 -3.85
CA SER A 73 -1.37 7.04 -3.87
C SER A 73 -0.85 7.15 -5.30
N PHE A 74 -1.12 8.28 -5.94
CA PHE A 74 -0.67 8.53 -7.30
C PHE A 74 0.86 8.42 -7.40
N ASP A 75 1.58 8.98 -6.44
CA ASP A 75 3.05 8.99 -6.46
C ASP A 75 3.63 7.59 -6.36
N VAL A 76 3.17 6.79 -5.39
CA VAL A 76 3.68 5.43 -5.20
C VAL A 76 3.42 4.57 -6.44
N ILE A 77 2.17 4.61 -6.94
CA ILE A 77 1.79 3.81 -8.10
C ILE A 77 2.67 4.13 -9.30
N ASN A 78 2.85 5.42 -9.58
CA ASN A 78 3.60 5.82 -10.77
C ASN A 78 5.11 5.69 -10.59
N GLN A 79 5.63 5.85 -9.39
CA GLN A 79 7.06 5.60 -9.12
C GLN A 79 7.39 4.13 -9.33
N VAL A 80 6.57 3.23 -8.79
CA VAL A 80 6.80 1.78 -8.95
C VAL A 80 6.65 1.35 -10.40
N ASN A 81 5.68 1.93 -11.11
CA ASN A 81 5.43 1.59 -12.52
C ASN A 81 6.37 2.33 -13.48
N HIS A 82 7.35 3.06 -12.96
CA HIS A 82 8.36 3.82 -13.74
C HIS A 82 7.75 4.90 -14.64
N LYS A 83 6.64 5.49 -14.21
CA LYS A 83 5.98 6.58 -14.92
C LYS A 83 6.21 7.94 -14.26
N MET A 84 6.96 7.96 -13.17
CA MET A 84 7.26 9.17 -12.42
C MET A 84 8.64 9.03 -11.80
N PHE A 85 9.36 10.15 -11.70
CA PHE A 85 10.65 10.20 -11.02
C PHE A 85 10.50 9.83 -9.54
N CYS A 86 11.44 9.04 -9.05
CA CYS A 86 11.50 8.66 -7.65
C CYS A 86 12.75 9.25 -7.03
N GLY A 87 12.59 10.09 -6.03
CA GLY A 87 13.71 10.71 -5.34
C GLY A 87 14.50 9.69 -4.52
N LYS A 88 15.74 10.08 -4.18
CA LYS A 88 16.65 9.18 -3.46
C LYS A 88 16.09 8.76 -2.10
N ASP A 89 15.31 9.61 -1.47
CA ASP A 89 14.70 9.30 -0.17
C ASP A 89 13.73 8.14 -0.25
N LEU A 90 13.06 7.98 -1.38
CA LEU A 90 12.03 6.96 -1.57
C LEU A 90 12.51 5.74 -2.34
N GLU A 91 13.69 5.82 -2.97
CA GLU A 91 14.22 4.70 -3.74
C GLU A 91 14.30 3.39 -2.94
N PRO A 92 14.73 3.38 -1.66
CA PRO A 92 14.75 2.14 -0.90
C PRO A 92 13.38 1.48 -0.80
N TYR A 93 12.34 2.27 -0.58
CA TYR A 93 10.97 1.76 -0.50
C TYR A 93 10.51 1.21 -1.85
N ARG A 94 10.71 1.99 -2.92
CA ARG A 94 10.36 1.55 -4.27
C ARG A 94 11.07 0.25 -4.63
N ASN A 95 12.35 0.16 -4.31
CA ASN A 95 13.15 -1.02 -4.64
C ASN A 95 12.66 -2.26 -3.89
N MET A 96 12.23 -2.10 -2.63
CA MET A 96 11.62 -3.19 -1.88
C MET A 96 10.34 -3.69 -2.55
N VAL A 97 9.49 -2.76 -3.00
CA VAL A 97 8.25 -3.12 -3.71
C VAL A 97 8.57 -3.89 -4.99
N LEU A 98 9.58 -3.42 -5.74
CA LEU A 98 9.98 -4.09 -6.98
C LEU A 98 10.54 -5.48 -6.74
N LEU A 99 11.26 -5.69 -5.63
CA LEU A 99 11.78 -7.01 -5.28
C LEU A 99 10.68 -8.04 -5.07
N PHE A 100 9.52 -7.63 -4.56
CA PHE A 100 8.40 -8.53 -4.38
C PHE A 100 7.89 -9.13 -5.69
N LYS A 101 8.14 -8.48 -6.84
CA LYS A 101 7.73 -9.03 -8.14
C LYS A 101 8.40 -10.37 -8.45
N LYS A 102 9.53 -10.64 -7.82
CA LYS A 102 10.22 -11.93 -7.98
C LYS A 102 9.55 -13.04 -7.19
N LYS A 103 8.73 -12.69 -6.21
CA LYS A 103 8.10 -13.63 -5.28
C LYS A 103 6.61 -13.73 -5.49
N ILE A 104 5.97 -12.65 -5.94
CA ILE A 104 4.51 -12.53 -6.05
C ILE A 104 4.18 -11.98 -7.43
N PRO A 105 3.30 -12.66 -8.20
CA PRO A 105 2.80 -12.06 -9.44
C PRO A 105 1.75 -11.00 -9.09
N TYR A 106 2.14 -9.72 -9.16
CA TYR A 106 1.21 -8.62 -8.87
C TYR A 106 1.25 -7.56 -9.94
N VAL A 107 0.14 -6.83 -10.06
CA VAL A 107 0.05 -5.61 -10.85
C VAL A 107 -0.46 -4.49 -9.95
N LEU A 108 -0.08 -3.26 -10.24
CA LEU A 108 -0.32 -2.12 -9.38
C LEU A 108 -1.08 -1.05 -10.16
N ASN A 109 -2.25 -0.65 -9.66
CA ASN A 109 -3.14 0.27 -10.34
C ASN A 109 -3.59 1.39 -9.40
N TYR A 110 -3.78 2.59 -9.98
CA TYR A 110 -4.29 3.73 -9.25
C TYR A 110 -5.82 3.73 -9.24
N VAL A 111 -6.42 4.06 -8.09
CA VAL A 111 -7.84 4.37 -7.98
C VAL A 111 -8.01 5.66 -7.18
N PRO A 112 -9.04 6.47 -7.49
CA PRO A 112 -9.30 7.65 -6.66
C PRO A 112 -9.64 7.26 -5.22
N THR A 113 -9.33 8.16 -4.29
CA THR A 113 -9.57 7.92 -2.87
C THR A 113 -11.01 7.51 -2.58
N LYS A 114 -11.96 8.13 -3.25
CA LYS A 114 -13.40 7.83 -3.06
C LYS A 114 -13.77 6.40 -3.44
N GLU A 115 -12.99 5.77 -4.29
CA GLU A 115 -13.25 4.42 -4.78
C GLU A 115 -12.38 3.37 -4.10
N ASN A 116 -11.60 3.79 -3.10
CA ASN A 116 -10.70 2.88 -2.41
C ASN A 116 -11.33 2.41 -1.09
N PRO A 117 -11.79 1.14 -1.00
CA PRO A 117 -12.42 0.66 0.23
C PRO A 117 -11.45 0.62 1.42
N ALA A 118 -10.14 0.52 1.19
CA ALA A 118 -9.17 0.57 2.27
C ALA A 118 -9.15 1.95 2.94
N GLN A 119 -9.46 3.01 2.19
CA GLN A 119 -9.55 4.35 2.75
C GLN A 119 -10.76 4.48 3.67
N ASN A 120 -11.86 3.81 3.35
CA ASN A 120 -13.08 3.86 4.16
C ASN A 120 -12.85 3.28 5.56
N ASN A 121 -11.94 2.31 5.68
CA ASN A 121 -11.57 1.74 6.97
C ASN A 121 -10.76 2.67 7.84
N LEU A 122 -10.17 3.70 7.27
CA LEU A 122 -9.40 4.69 8.00
C LEU A 122 -10.28 5.80 8.56
N SER A 123 -11.49 5.89 8.06
CA SER A 123 -12.49 6.84 8.54
C SER A 123 -13.00 6.39 9.91
N THR A 124 -12.94 7.27 10.90
CA THR A 124 -13.29 6.96 12.28
C THR A 124 -14.71 7.38 12.67
N ASP A 125 -15.56 7.53 11.71
CA ASP A 125 -16.94 7.93 11.98
C ASP A 125 -17.84 6.76 12.30
#